data_6dd786e7727ac7379b9173a6eb09bbfa
#
_entry.id   6dd786e7727ac7379b9173a6eb09bbfa
#
_cell.length_a   1.000
_cell.length_b   1.000
_cell.length_c   1.000
_cell.angle_alpha   90.00
_cell.angle_beta   90.00
_cell.angle_gamma   90.00
#
_symmetry.space_group_name_H-M   'P 1'
#
loop_
_entity.id
_entity.type
_entity.pdbx_description
1 polymer ?
#
loop_
_entity_poly.entity_id
_entity_poly.type
_entity_poly.pdbx_seq_one_letter_code
_entity_poly.pdbx_strand_id
1 'polypeptide(L)'
;IEALISGWGMEEALKRATAYHDAGADGILIHSKQHDGAEILEFLKEWANRSPVVIVPTTYYQTPTEDFTEAGASIVIWANHNIRAATSAMREISRRIQRDQSLNGIEGSIASVKDIFELAENDELAEAEKLYLPAGHGETKAIILAASRGSELGELTNDKPKCMIDVRGQPLLRRLASTFNQAQVRNISVVRGYKKSAVNLPGIDFRDNDEFETTGEVISLAHAQDQLTGDCIFSYGDILFRHYVLDQLLETKGDIVLVADALWPERDPNPQSRVRDLVKCAEPFTTKYLDDDEVALTAIGHDFAAEDIQGEWIGLAKFTEQGSERVRAEIEAMKRDGLAEQASMIDLFMRLLNAGEDIRVIYIPGHWLDIDNADD
;
A
#
# COMPACT_ATOMS: atom_id res chain seq x y z
N ILE A 1 19.76 19.51 32.97
CA ILE A 1 19.80 20.77 33.74
C ILE A 1 20.32 21.88 32.83
N GLU A 2 19.53 22.95 32.70
CA GLU A 2 19.79 24.09 31.78
C GLU A 2 20.41 25.30 32.52
N ALA A 3 20.75 25.17 33.82
CA ALA A 3 21.19 26.31 34.63
C ALA A 3 22.45 27.02 34.11
N LEU A 4 23.45 26.24 33.63
CA LEU A 4 24.67 26.81 33.07
C LEU A 4 24.42 27.46 31.71
N ILE A 5 23.61 26.85 30.86
CA ILE A 5 23.21 27.43 29.55
C ILE A 5 22.46 28.74 29.75
N SER A 6 21.57 28.79 30.77
CA SER A 6 20.78 29.99 31.09
C SER A 6 21.60 31.07 31.83
N GLY A 7 22.84 30.77 32.17
CA GLY A 7 23.72 31.71 32.87
C GLY A 7 23.36 31.92 34.35
N TRP A 8 22.68 30.96 34.97
CA TRP A 8 22.32 31.02 36.40
C TRP A 8 23.45 30.58 37.33
N GLY A 9 24.53 30.04 36.79
CA GLY A 9 25.74 29.67 37.47
C GLY A 9 25.74 28.32 38.16
N MET A 10 26.90 27.97 38.73
CA MET A 10 27.19 26.65 39.27
C MET A 10 26.33 26.32 40.49
N GLU A 11 26.11 27.29 41.39
CA GLU A 11 25.28 27.09 42.58
C GLU A 11 23.85 26.62 42.23
N GLU A 12 23.21 27.26 41.26
CA GLU A 12 21.86 26.87 40.84
C GLU A 12 21.88 25.55 40.08
N ALA A 13 22.94 25.24 39.32
CA ALA A 13 23.09 23.96 38.68
C ALA A 13 23.17 22.79 39.68
N LEU A 14 24.01 22.92 40.69
CA LEU A 14 24.14 21.93 41.75
C LEU A 14 22.88 21.79 42.60
N LYS A 15 22.23 22.90 42.95
CA LYS A 15 20.94 22.89 43.66
C LYS A 15 19.89 22.10 42.91
N ARG A 16 19.74 22.33 41.61
CA ARG A 16 18.79 21.58 40.75
C ARG A 16 19.18 20.12 40.61
N ALA A 17 20.46 19.82 40.40
CA ALA A 17 20.97 18.45 40.36
C ALA A 17 20.64 17.68 41.61
N THR A 18 20.85 18.33 42.81
CA THR A 18 20.50 17.74 44.09
C THR A 18 18.99 17.49 44.23
N ALA A 19 18.16 18.46 43.86
CA ALA A 19 16.70 18.31 43.95
C ALA A 19 16.18 17.17 43.04
N TYR A 20 16.75 17.01 41.83
CA TYR A 20 16.37 15.90 40.91
C TYR A 20 16.87 14.54 41.45
N HIS A 21 18.10 14.49 41.95
CA HIS A 21 18.64 13.30 42.59
C HIS A 21 17.77 12.85 43.78
N ASP A 22 17.44 13.76 44.67
CA ASP A 22 16.64 13.50 45.86
C ASP A 22 15.20 13.08 45.53
N ALA A 23 14.69 13.55 44.37
CA ALA A 23 13.41 13.13 43.80
C ALA A 23 13.46 11.75 43.09
N GLY A 24 14.64 11.09 43.01
CA GLY A 24 14.79 9.76 42.45
C GLY A 24 15.25 9.70 40.98
N ALA A 25 15.85 10.76 40.45
CA ALA A 25 16.46 10.71 39.12
C ALA A 25 17.69 9.77 39.11
N ASP A 26 17.75 8.81 38.17
CA ASP A 26 18.83 7.84 38.03
C ASP A 26 20.13 8.48 37.54
N GLY A 27 20.05 9.60 36.83
CA GLY A 27 21.20 10.34 36.32
C GLY A 27 20.91 11.81 36.08
N ILE A 28 21.97 12.60 35.97
CA ILE A 28 21.92 14.05 35.76
C ILE A 28 22.52 14.38 34.38
N LEU A 29 21.74 14.95 33.49
CA LEU A 29 22.25 15.58 32.30
C LEU A 29 22.55 17.04 32.56
N ILE A 30 23.81 17.46 32.38
CA ILE A 30 24.27 18.84 32.48
C ILE A 30 24.85 19.33 31.18
N HIS A 31 24.60 20.57 30.85
CA HIS A 31 25.08 21.17 29.60
C HIS A 31 25.58 22.61 29.86
N SER A 32 26.60 23.04 29.11
CA SER A 32 27.17 24.38 29.14
C SER A 32 27.15 25.02 27.75
N LYS A 33 27.05 26.34 27.69
CA LYS A 33 27.24 27.15 26.48
C LYS A 33 28.67 27.63 26.27
N GLN A 34 29.56 27.38 27.20
CA GLN A 34 30.98 27.75 27.08
C GLN A 34 31.64 26.91 25.97
N HIS A 35 32.73 27.47 25.41
CA HIS A 35 33.48 26.78 24.35
C HIS A 35 34.55 25.84 24.89
N ASP A 36 34.80 25.88 26.18
CA ASP A 36 35.66 24.95 26.90
C ASP A 36 34.86 24.13 27.92
N GLY A 37 35.45 23.06 28.42
CA GLY A 37 34.82 22.15 29.37
C GLY A 37 34.89 22.57 30.83
N ALA A 38 35.40 23.75 31.16
CA ALA A 38 35.74 24.13 32.55
C ALA A 38 34.54 24.06 33.47
N GLU A 39 33.36 24.63 33.07
CA GLU A 39 32.13 24.57 33.88
C GLU A 39 31.64 23.13 34.11
N ILE A 40 31.81 22.26 33.11
CA ILE A 40 31.39 20.86 33.24
C ILE A 40 32.35 20.09 34.14
N LEU A 41 33.66 20.31 34.01
CA LEU A 41 34.66 19.69 34.87
C LEU A 41 34.49 20.15 36.35
N GLU A 42 34.20 21.43 36.57
CA GLU A 42 33.86 21.96 37.90
C GLU A 42 32.59 21.32 38.46
N PHE A 43 31.53 21.21 37.65
CA PHE A 43 30.30 20.55 38.05
C PHE A 43 30.55 19.09 38.45
N LEU A 44 31.28 18.32 37.63
CA LEU A 44 31.58 16.92 37.89
C LEU A 44 32.37 16.74 39.19
N LYS A 45 33.34 17.62 39.45
CA LYS A 45 34.11 17.63 40.70
C LYS A 45 33.22 17.88 41.93
N GLU A 46 32.37 18.90 41.89
CA GLU A 46 31.48 19.25 42.97
C GLU A 46 30.34 18.22 43.17
N TRP A 47 29.89 17.59 42.06
CA TRP A 47 28.87 16.56 42.12
C TRP A 47 29.37 15.26 42.75
N ALA A 48 30.66 15.01 42.67
CA ALA A 48 31.38 13.93 43.39
C ALA A 48 30.76 12.53 43.18
N ASN A 49 30.34 12.22 41.97
CA ASN A 49 29.76 10.91 41.56
C ASN A 49 28.53 10.46 42.40
N ARG A 50 27.73 11.39 42.92
CA ARG A 50 26.50 11.07 43.68
C ARG A 50 25.48 10.28 42.87
N SER A 51 25.39 10.53 41.56
CA SER A 51 24.69 9.72 40.56
C SER A 51 25.35 9.90 39.19
N PRO A 52 25.08 9.02 38.21
CA PRO A 52 25.61 9.12 36.84
C PRO A 52 25.39 10.50 36.24
N VAL A 53 26.41 11.02 35.55
CA VAL A 53 26.34 12.30 34.84
C VAL A 53 26.45 12.08 33.36
N VAL A 54 25.51 12.67 32.62
CA VAL A 54 25.44 12.66 31.14
C VAL A 54 25.85 14.06 30.64
N ILE A 55 26.77 14.09 29.68
CA ILE A 55 27.23 15.34 29.06
C ILE A 55 27.03 15.33 27.54
N VAL A 56 26.94 16.53 26.93
CA VAL A 56 26.76 16.70 25.49
C VAL A 56 27.78 17.74 25.00
N PRO A 57 29.02 17.37 24.63
CA PRO A 57 30.13 18.30 24.36
C PRO A 57 30.05 18.95 22.97
N THR A 58 28.86 19.42 22.56
CA THR A 58 28.66 20.04 21.26
C THR A 58 29.32 21.41 21.16
N THR A 59 29.28 22.20 22.23
CA THR A 59 29.88 23.54 22.31
C THR A 59 31.33 23.49 22.81
N TYR A 60 31.61 22.64 23.79
CA TYR A 60 32.94 22.50 24.41
C TYR A 60 33.73 21.31 23.84
N TYR A 61 33.63 21.13 22.53
CA TYR A 61 34.25 20.01 21.79
C TYR A 61 35.79 20.00 21.81
N GLN A 62 36.43 21.09 22.25
CA GLN A 62 37.89 21.18 22.32
C GLN A 62 38.47 20.43 23.54
N THR A 63 37.68 20.17 24.55
CA THR A 63 38.09 19.42 25.73
C THR A 63 38.04 17.92 25.42
N PRO A 64 39.15 17.17 25.59
CA PRO A 64 39.17 15.73 25.37
C PRO A 64 38.13 14.99 26.21
N THR A 65 37.55 13.92 25.64
CA THR A 65 36.57 13.09 26.36
C THR A 65 37.17 12.44 27.61
N GLU A 66 38.49 12.12 27.57
CA GLU A 66 39.23 11.53 28.67
C GLU A 66 39.19 12.41 29.93
N ASP A 67 39.33 13.74 29.78
CA ASP A 67 39.25 14.71 30.90
C ASP A 67 37.89 14.63 31.59
N PHE A 68 36.81 14.49 30.83
CA PHE A 68 35.47 14.34 31.40
C PHE A 68 35.28 13.00 32.09
N THR A 69 35.84 11.93 31.50
CA THR A 69 35.78 10.58 32.08
C THR A 69 36.51 10.52 33.41
N GLU A 70 37.72 11.08 33.46
CA GLU A 70 38.52 11.17 34.71
C GLU A 70 37.84 12.01 35.76
N ALA A 71 37.11 13.06 35.36
CA ALA A 71 36.32 13.91 36.29
C ALA A 71 34.99 13.26 36.75
N GLY A 72 34.62 12.09 36.20
CA GLY A 72 33.44 11.33 36.64
C GLY A 72 32.20 11.41 35.71
N ALA A 73 32.34 11.86 34.48
CA ALA A 73 31.25 11.74 33.50
C ALA A 73 30.99 10.26 33.15
N SER A 74 29.73 9.85 33.21
CA SER A 74 29.33 8.45 32.97
C SER A 74 28.94 8.20 31.53
N ILE A 75 28.34 9.18 30.85
CA ILE A 75 27.85 9.07 29.46
C ILE A 75 28.18 10.36 28.70
N VAL A 76 28.70 10.18 27.48
CA VAL A 76 28.95 11.29 26.54
C VAL A 76 28.06 11.13 25.33
N ILE A 77 27.22 12.11 25.03
CA ILE A 77 26.34 12.11 23.85
C ILE A 77 26.98 12.90 22.72
N TRP A 78 27.31 12.24 21.63
CA TRP A 78 27.78 12.84 20.38
C TRP A 78 26.61 13.29 19.50
N ALA A 79 25.90 14.37 19.90
CA ALA A 79 24.55 14.67 19.45
C ALA A 79 24.35 14.91 17.95
N ASN A 80 25.16 15.76 17.30
CA ASN A 80 24.84 16.20 15.93
C ASN A 80 26.01 16.16 14.92
N HIS A 81 27.14 15.62 15.29
CA HIS A 81 28.35 15.65 14.46
C HIS A 81 28.16 14.86 13.18
N ASN A 82 27.55 13.67 13.25
CA ASN A 82 27.31 12.83 12.08
C ASN A 82 26.34 13.49 11.09
N ILE A 83 25.23 14.06 11.55
CA ILE A 83 24.29 14.73 10.64
C ILE A 83 24.89 16.01 10.01
N ARG A 84 25.74 16.71 10.75
CA ARG A 84 26.47 17.87 10.21
C ARG A 84 27.50 17.45 9.16
N ALA A 85 28.22 16.36 9.40
CA ALA A 85 29.16 15.76 8.44
C ALA A 85 28.42 15.29 7.18
N ALA A 86 27.34 14.54 7.33
CA ALA A 86 26.49 14.09 6.23
C ALA A 86 25.96 15.28 5.39
N THR A 87 25.45 16.33 6.04
CA THR A 87 24.97 17.55 5.35
C THR A 87 26.10 18.22 4.54
N SER A 88 27.30 18.29 5.10
CA SER A 88 28.45 18.88 4.41
C SER A 88 28.89 18.04 3.21
N ALA A 89 28.93 16.72 3.37
CA ALA A 89 29.25 15.78 2.29
C ALA A 89 28.20 15.85 1.17
N MET A 90 26.91 15.81 1.49
CA MET A 90 25.83 15.93 0.48
C MET A 90 25.92 17.24 -0.31
N ARG A 91 26.17 18.37 0.37
CA ARG A 91 26.34 19.67 -0.29
C ARG A 91 27.54 19.67 -1.24
N GLU A 92 28.65 19.11 -0.83
CA GLU A 92 29.85 19.03 -1.65
C GLU A 92 29.64 18.16 -2.89
N ILE A 93 29.07 16.97 -2.72
CA ILE A 93 28.75 16.07 -3.83
C ILE A 93 27.79 16.72 -4.82
N SER A 94 26.72 17.38 -4.33
CA SER A 94 25.76 18.10 -5.19
C SER A 94 26.41 19.20 -6.00
N ARG A 95 27.33 19.99 -5.41
CA ARG A 95 28.09 21.02 -6.15
C ARG A 95 29.00 20.41 -7.22
N ARG A 96 29.67 19.30 -6.91
CA ARG A 96 30.53 18.60 -7.87
C ARG A 96 29.74 18.08 -9.04
N ILE A 97 28.60 17.42 -8.79
CA ILE A 97 27.71 16.92 -9.85
C ILE A 97 27.21 18.08 -10.73
N GLN A 98 26.76 19.19 -10.13
CA GLN A 98 26.28 20.34 -10.86
C GLN A 98 27.38 20.98 -11.73
N ARG A 99 28.58 21.09 -11.19
CA ARG A 99 29.72 21.68 -11.90
C ARG A 99 30.24 20.82 -13.04
N ASP A 100 30.43 19.52 -12.74
CA ASP A 100 31.16 18.60 -13.62
C ASP A 100 30.21 17.84 -14.57
N GLN A 101 28.90 17.86 -14.31
CA GLN A 101 27.86 17.12 -15.04
C GLN A 101 28.24 15.64 -15.22
N SER A 102 28.93 15.07 -14.24
CA SER A 102 29.52 13.74 -14.27
C SER A 102 29.67 13.17 -12.84
N LEU A 103 29.55 11.85 -12.72
CA LEU A 103 29.85 11.11 -11.49
C LEU A 103 31.30 10.63 -11.43
N ASN A 104 32.08 10.86 -12.49
CA ASN A 104 33.47 10.44 -12.53
C ASN A 104 34.27 11.09 -11.38
N GLY A 105 34.99 10.27 -10.61
CA GLY A 105 35.75 10.71 -9.44
C GLY A 105 34.91 11.01 -8.20
N ILE A 106 33.58 10.74 -8.22
CA ILE A 106 32.70 10.84 -7.05
C ILE A 106 32.56 9.47 -6.36
N GLU A 107 32.28 8.42 -7.13
CA GLU A 107 32.00 7.06 -6.63
C GLU A 107 33.06 6.53 -5.65
N GLY A 108 34.34 6.79 -5.88
CA GLY A 108 35.43 6.38 -4.98
C GLY A 108 35.51 7.18 -3.68
N SER A 109 34.72 8.25 -3.50
CA SER A 109 34.75 9.12 -2.32
C SER A 109 33.46 9.07 -1.47
N ILE A 110 32.51 8.24 -1.86
CA ILE A 110 31.23 8.04 -1.14
C ILE A 110 31.04 6.57 -0.80
N ALA A 111 30.13 6.29 0.13
CA ALA A 111 29.73 4.93 0.46
C ALA A 111 29.11 4.23 -0.76
N SER A 112 29.42 2.95 -0.96
CA SER A 112 28.80 2.19 -2.02
C SER A 112 27.33 1.95 -1.77
N VAL A 113 26.56 1.66 -2.83
CA VAL A 113 25.13 1.27 -2.69
C VAL A 113 25.01 0.01 -1.81
N LYS A 114 25.99 -0.89 -1.88
CA LYS A 114 26.05 -2.09 -1.04
C LYS A 114 26.18 -1.73 0.45
N ASP A 115 27.07 -0.79 0.80
CA ASP A 115 27.23 -0.34 2.19
C ASP A 115 25.94 0.28 2.73
N ILE A 116 25.18 1.00 1.87
CA ILE A 116 23.88 1.58 2.27
C ILE A 116 22.84 0.48 2.54
N PHE A 117 22.80 -0.58 1.72
CA PHE A 117 21.88 -1.70 1.94
C PHE A 117 22.24 -2.51 3.18
N GLU A 118 23.54 -2.70 3.46
CA GLU A 118 24.01 -3.33 4.69
C GLU A 118 23.66 -2.48 5.93
N LEU A 119 23.85 -1.16 5.88
CA LEU A 119 23.45 -0.23 6.96
C LEU A 119 21.93 -0.17 7.18
N ALA A 120 21.14 -0.35 6.12
CA ALA A 120 19.69 -0.40 6.21
C ALA A 120 19.14 -1.75 6.68
N GLU A 121 20.03 -2.74 6.90
CA GLU A 121 19.68 -4.09 7.35
C GLU A 121 18.58 -4.73 6.48
N ASN A 122 18.65 -4.51 5.15
CA ASN A 122 17.64 -4.99 4.22
C ASN A 122 17.46 -6.51 4.27
N ASP A 123 18.50 -7.26 4.59
CA ASP A 123 18.42 -8.72 4.75
C ASP A 123 17.59 -9.09 5.99
N GLU A 124 17.73 -8.35 7.09
CA GLU A 124 16.91 -8.53 8.30
C GLU A 124 15.44 -8.22 8.02
N LEU A 125 15.17 -7.13 7.28
CA LEU A 125 13.81 -6.79 6.84
C LEU A 125 13.22 -7.94 6.01
N ALA A 126 13.95 -8.45 5.02
CA ALA A 126 13.49 -9.56 4.18
C ALA A 126 13.22 -10.85 4.97
N GLU A 127 14.03 -11.15 5.98
CA GLU A 127 13.78 -12.30 6.88
C GLU A 127 12.59 -12.03 7.81
N ALA A 128 12.45 -10.83 8.34
CA ALA A 128 11.31 -10.45 9.15
C ALA A 128 10.00 -10.50 8.35
N GLU A 129 10.01 -10.03 7.09
CA GLU A 129 8.88 -10.15 6.18
C GLU A 129 8.47 -11.61 5.97
N LYS A 130 9.41 -12.53 5.81
CA LYS A 130 9.10 -13.97 5.68
C LYS A 130 8.50 -14.57 6.95
N LEU A 131 8.90 -14.08 8.13
CA LEU A 131 8.48 -14.64 9.42
C LEU A 131 7.15 -14.05 9.93
N TYR A 132 6.91 -12.78 9.67
CA TYR A 132 5.83 -12.03 10.33
C TYR A 132 4.76 -11.53 9.38
N LEU A 133 5.07 -11.37 8.09
CA LEU A 133 4.02 -11.16 7.12
C LEU A 133 3.38 -12.52 6.79
N PRO A 134 2.06 -12.60 6.67
CA PRO A 134 1.41 -13.80 6.17
C PRO A 134 2.09 -14.18 4.86
N ALA A 135 2.26 -15.49 4.63
CA ALA A 135 2.85 -16.04 3.41
C ALA A 135 2.26 -15.23 2.25
N GLY A 136 3.09 -14.37 1.68
CA GLY A 136 2.59 -13.30 0.84
C GLY A 136 1.77 -13.90 -0.29
N HIS A 137 0.74 -13.22 -0.70
CA HIS A 137 -0.11 -13.57 -1.84
C HIS A 137 0.69 -13.65 -3.17
N GLY A 138 2.01 -13.91 -3.08
CA GLY A 138 2.95 -13.96 -4.22
C GLY A 138 2.64 -15.06 -5.24
N GLU A 139 1.87 -16.06 -4.85
CA GLU A 139 1.31 -17.07 -5.76
C GLU A 139 -0.08 -16.69 -6.27
N THR A 140 -0.76 -15.75 -5.62
CA THR A 140 -2.06 -15.23 -6.08
C THR A 140 -1.88 -14.49 -7.41
N LYS A 141 -2.73 -14.81 -8.36
CA LYS A 141 -2.76 -14.20 -9.68
C LYS A 141 -3.85 -13.14 -9.73
N ALA A 142 -3.69 -12.13 -10.59
CA ALA A 142 -4.74 -11.20 -10.92
C ALA A 142 -5.10 -11.32 -12.41
N ILE A 143 -6.39 -11.39 -12.72
CA ILE A 143 -6.92 -11.33 -14.08
C ILE A 143 -7.75 -10.08 -14.20
N ILE A 144 -7.36 -9.18 -15.10
CA ILE A 144 -8.03 -7.91 -15.33
C ILE A 144 -8.68 -7.94 -16.73
N LEU A 145 -10.01 -7.72 -16.77
CA LEU A 145 -10.71 -7.56 -18.04
C LEU A 145 -10.66 -6.10 -18.50
N ALA A 146 -10.03 -5.87 -19.64
CA ALA A 146 -9.82 -4.55 -20.23
C ALA A 146 -9.99 -4.57 -21.75
N ALA A 147 -10.89 -5.42 -22.26
CA ALA A 147 -11.08 -5.63 -23.69
C ALA A 147 -12.01 -4.57 -24.34
N SER A 148 -12.90 -3.95 -23.57
CA SER A 148 -13.90 -2.99 -24.05
C SER A 148 -13.27 -1.65 -24.47
N ARG A 149 -13.98 -0.91 -25.32
CA ARG A 149 -13.63 0.45 -25.74
C ARG A 149 -13.90 1.47 -24.64
N GLY A 150 -15.07 1.39 -23.96
CA GLY A 150 -15.64 2.45 -23.15
C GLY A 150 -16.17 3.60 -24.01
N SER A 151 -17.21 3.30 -24.84
CA SER A 151 -17.74 4.23 -25.85
C SER A 151 -18.39 5.48 -25.23
N GLU A 152 -18.87 5.40 -23.99
CA GLU A 152 -19.47 6.49 -23.22
C GLU A 152 -18.49 7.63 -22.94
N LEU A 153 -17.18 7.33 -22.94
CA LEU A 153 -16.11 8.32 -22.78
C LEU A 153 -15.76 9.08 -24.09
N GLY A 154 -16.51 8.83 -25.16
CA GLY A 154 -16.48 9.60 -26.40
C GLY A 154 -15.09 9.74 -27.00
N GLU A 155 -14.58 10.97 -27.13
CA GLU A 155 -13.29 11.26 -27.78
C GLU A 155 -12.08 10.73 -26.98
N LEU A 156 -12.20 10.55 -25.67
CA LEU A 156 -11.13 10.08 -24.80
C LEU A 156 -10.70 8.65 -25.15
N THR A 157 -11.58 7.88 -25.79
CA THR A 157 -11.32 6.49 -26.19
C THR A 157 -11.13 6.30 -27.71
N ASN A 158 -10.93 7.37 -28.47
CA ASN A 158 -10.71 7.25 -29.92
C ASN A 158 -9.39 6.54 -30.26
N ASP A 159 -8.33 6.82 -29.50
CA ASP A 159 -6.96 6.34 -29.78
C ASP A 159 -6.52 5.21 -28.84
N LYS A 160 -7.20 5.01 -27.73
CA LYS A 160 -6.85 4.08 -26.66
C LYS A 160 -8.10 3.55 -25.94
N PRO A 161 -8.05 2.34 -25.35
CA PRO A 161 -9.17 1.83 -24.55
C PRO A 161 -9.32 2.58 -23.21
N LYS A 162 -10.49 2.46 -22.59
CA LYS A 162 -10.87 3.05 -21.29
C LYS A 162 -9.78 2.85 -20.22
N CYS A 163 -9.22 1.65 -20.10
CA CYS A 163 -8.17 1.31 -19.12
C CYS A 163 -6.86 2.09 -19.31
N MET A 164 -6.65 2.73 -20.48
CA MET A 164 -5.46 3.52 -20.78
C MET A 164 -5.70 5.03 -20.71
N ILE A 165 -6.85 5.47 -20.25
CA ILE A 165 -7.11 6.89 -19.97
C ILE A 165 -6.21 7.36 -18.85
N ASP A 166 -5.66 8.55 -19.01
CA ASP A 166 -4.80 9.18 -18.02
C ASP A 166 -5.64 9.77 -16.87
N VAL A 167 -5.38 9.30 -15.67
CA VAL A 167 -5.96 9.84 -14.43
C VAL A 167 -4.82 10.43 -13.61
N ARG A 168 -4.75 11.77 -13.55
CA ARG A 168 -3.70 12.50 -12.81
C ARG A 168 -2.28 12.06 -13.17
N GLY A 169 -1.97 12.00 -14.47
CA GLY A 169 -0.63 11.74 -14.97
C GLY A 169 -0.23 10.26 -15.10
N GLN A 170 -1.17 9.33 -14.92
CA GLN A 170 -0.91 7.90 -15.11
C GLN A 170 -2.12 7.17 -15.70
N PRO A 171 -1.91 6.20 -16.61
CA PRO A 171 -2.99 5.35 -17.09
C PRO A 171 -3.73 4.63 -15.96
N LEU A 172 -5.04 4.49 -16.09
CA LEU A 172 -5.91 3.81 -15.14
C LEU A 172 -5.41 2.40 -14.81
N LEU A 173 -5.11 1.60 -15.83
CA LEU A 173 -4.57 0.25 -15.68
C LEU A 173 -3.25 0.22 -14.89
N ARG A 174 -2.38 1.23 -15.05
CA ARG A 174 -1.14 1.32 -14.27
C ARG A 174 -1.41 1.54 -12.79
N ARG A 175 -2.41 2.35 -12.46
CA ARG A 175 -2.83 2.57 -11.07
C ARG A 175 -3.38 1.28 -10.46
N LEU A 176 -4.25 0.60 -11.17
CA LEU A 176 -4.82 -0.66 -10.75
C LEU A 176 -3.72 -1.72 -10.53
N ALA A 177 -2.80 -1.89 -11.50
CA ALA A 177 -1.66 -2.79 -11.37
C ALA A 177 -0.74 -2.43 -10.19
N SER A 178 -0.55 -1.12 -9.91
CA SER A 178 0.21 -0.67 -8.73
C SER A 178 -0.46 -1.08 -7.43
N THR A 179 -1.80 -1.02 -7.33
CA THR A 179 -2.55 -1.48 -6.16
C THR A 179 -2.36 -2.97 -5.92
N PHE A 180 -2.42 -3.80 -6.97
CA PHE A 180 -2.14 -5.23 -6.87
C PHE A 180 -0.69 -5.52 -6.43
N ASN A 181 0.29 -4.83 -7.02
CA ASN A 181 1.69 -5.00 -6.67
C ASN A 181 1.99 -4.62 -5.20
N GLN A 182 1.33 -3.59 -4.66
CA GLN A 182 1.44 -3.21 -3.25
C GLN A 182 0.93 -4.31 -2.31
N ALA A 183 -0.13 -5.03 -2.70
CA ALA A 183 -0.63 -6.21 -1.99
C ALA A 183 0.16 -7.50 -2.31
N GLN A 184 1.34 -7.40 -2.92
CA GLN A 184 2.19 -8.52 -3.32
C GLN A 184 1.58 -9.46 -4.39
N VAL A 185 0.47 -9.09 -5.03
CA VAL A 185 -0.09 -9.78 -6.20
C VAL A 185 0.66 -9.31 -7.43
N ARG A 186 1.69 -10.04 -7.83
CA ARG A 186 2.64 -9.64 -8.89
C ARG A 186 2.39 -10.33 -10.23
N ASN A 187 1.69 -11.44 -10.23
CA ASN A 187 1.36 -12.18 -11.44
C ASN A 187 0.04 -11.64 -12.00
N ILE A 188 0.15 -10.60 -12.84
CA ILE A 188 -0.99 -9.86 -13.39
C ILE A 188 -1.15 -10.20 -14.87
N SER A 189 -2.32 -10.73 -15.24
CA SER A 189 -2.73 -10.95 -16.62
C SER A 189 -3.84 -9.97 -17.00
N VAL A 190 -3.75 -9.36 -18.16
CA VAL A 190 -4.75 -8.42 -18.68
C VAL A 190 -5.32 -8.94 -19.99
N VAL A 191 -6.63 -9.08 -20.02
CA VAL A 191 -7.36 -9.41 -21.27
C VAL A 191 -7.69 -8.09 -21.96
N ARG A 192 -7.14 -7.91 -23.17
CA ARG A 192 -7.29 -6.71 -23.97
C ARG A 192 -7.96 -7.01 -25.32
N GLY A 193 -8.62 -6.03 -25.87
CA GLY A 193 -9.33 -6.14 -27.16
C GLY A 193 -9.19 -4.87 -27.98
N TYR A 194 -10.07 -3.89 -27.74
CA TYR A 194 -10.03 -2.61 -28.45
C TYR A 194 -8.67 -1.93 -28.33
N LYS A 195 -8.11 -1.51 -29.48
CA LYS A 195 -6.80 -0.84 -29.54
C LYS A 195 -5.72 -1.53 -28.69
N LYS A 196 -5.71 -2.87 -28.69
CA LYS A 196 -4.82 -3.69 -27.83
C LYS A 196 -3.35 -3.29 -27.89
N SER A 197 -2.86 -2.75 -29.02
CA SER A 197 -1.49 -2.25 -29.14
C SER A 197 -1.18 -1.04 -28.27
N ALA A 198 -2.19 -0.27 -27.85
CA ALA A 198 -2.05 0.84 -26.92
C ALA A 198 -1.95 0.37 -25.46
N VAL A 199 -2.36 -0.87 -25.18
CA VAL A 199 -2.27 -1.48 -23.83
C VAL A 199 -0.92 -2.18 -23.72
N ASN A 200 0.07 -1.45 -23.25
CA ASN A 200 1.43 -1.96 -23.10
C ASN A 200 2.06 -1.44 -21.79
N LEU A 201 2.11 -2.28 -20.77
CA LEU A 201 2.72 -1.97 -19.48
C LEU A 201 3.75 -3.06 -19.14
N PRO A 202 4.94 -2.68 -18.63
CA PRO A 202 5.95 -3.67 -18.26
C PRO A 202 5.50 -4.54 -17.09
N GLY A 203 5.88 -5.82 -17.10
CA GLY A 203 5.58 -6.77 -16.02
C GLY A 203 4.15 -7.30 -16.01
N ILE A 204 3.39 -7.08 -17.08
CA ILE A 204 2.02 -7.62 -17.27
C ILE A 204 2.02 -8.66 -18.39
N ASP A 205 1.33 -9.75 -18.16
CA ASP A 205 1.02 -10.76 -19.17
C ASP A 205 -0.26 -10.37 -19.92
N PHE A 206 -0.25 -10.44 -21.23
CA PHE A 206 -1.39 -10.02 -22.03
C PHE A 206 -2.05 -11.21 -22.72
N ARG A 207 -3.39 -11.21 -22.68
CA ARG A 207 -4.26 -12.10 -23.43
C ARG A 207 -5.13 -11.27 -24.36
N ASP A 208 -5.30 -11.68 -25.59
CA ASP A 208 -6.04 -10.91 -26.59
C ASP A 208 -7.40 -11.55 -26.87
N ASN A 209 -8.48 -10.77 -26.71
CA ASN A 209 -9.80 -11.09 -27.25
C ASN A 209 -10.03 -10.25 -28.51
N ASP A 210 -9.76 -10.84 -29.68
CA ASP A 210 -9.93 -10.17 -30.98
C ASP A 210 -11.41 -10.07 -31.39
N GLU A 211 -12.31 -10.82 -30.72
CA GLU A 211 -13.74 -10.84 -30.94
C GLU A 211 -14.52 -10.00 -29.91
N PHE A 212 -13.86 -9.09 -29.23
CA PHE A 212 -14.42 -8.29 -28.13
C PHE A 212 -15.68 -7.49 -28.49
N GLU A 213 -15.89 -7.14 -29.77
CA GLU A 213 -17.10 -6.43 -30.24
C GLU A 213 -18.34 -7.32 -30.28
N THR A 214 -18.15 -8.63 -30.41
CA THR A 214 -19.18 -9.62 -30.57
C THR A 214 -19.30 -10.62 -29.43
N THR A 215 -18.45 -10.50 -28.43
CA THR A 215 -18.40 -11.42 -27.29
C THR A 215 -18.55 -10.67 -25.97
N GLY A 216 -19.08 -11.37 -24.97
CA GLY A 216 -19.24 -10.87 -23.60
C GLY A 216 -18.00 -11.05 -22.72
N GLU A 217 -18.19 -10.76 -21.44
CA GLU A 217 -17.14 -10.80 -20.42
C GLU A 217 -16.66 -12.21 -20.13
N VAL A 218 -17.56 -13.20 -20.16
CA VAL A 218 -17.22 -14.61 -19.93
C VAL A 218 -16.25 -15.10 -21.00
N ILE A 219 -16.44 -14.74 -22.27
CA ILE A 219 -15.48 -15.08 -23.33
C ILE A 219 -14.18 -14.34 -23.13
N SER A 220 -14.22 -13.07 -22.75
CA SER A 220 -13.00 -12.32 -22.40
C SER A 220 -12.22 -13.02 -21.29
N LEU A 221 -12.89 -13.46 -20.21
CA LEU A 221 -12.26 -14.21 -19.13
C LEU A 221 -11.72 -15.56 -19.61
N ALA A 222 -12.41 -16.22 -20.54
CA ALA A 222 -11.99 -17.50 -21.11
C ALA A 222 -10.64 -17.39 -21.87
N HIS A 223 -10.28 -16.23 -22.43
CA HIS A 223 -8.96 -16.01 -23.03
C HIS A 223 -7.81 -16.03 -22.00
N ALA A 224 -8.12 -15.85 -20.73
CA ALA A 224 -7.17 -15.96 -19.61
C ALA A 224 -7.45 -17.19 -18.72
N GLN A 225 -8.19 -18.19 -19.21
CA GLN A 225 -8.63 -19.36 -18.45
C GLN A 225 -7.44 -20.19 -17.92
N ASP A 226 -6.31 -20.19 -18.61
CA ASP A 226 -5.06 -20.81 -18.16
C ASP A 226 -4.48 -20.16 -16.89
N GLN A 227 -4.88 -18.94 -16.59
CA GLN A 227 -4.49 -18.21 -15.38
C GLN A 227 -5.43 -18.45 -14.18
N LEU A 228 -6.65 -18.95 -14.41
CA LEU A 228 -7.58 -19.38 -13.37
C LEU A 228 -7.11 -20.69 -12.70
N THR A 229 -5.95 -20.64 -12.05
CA THR A 229 -5.32 -21.79 -11.36
C THR A 229 -4.68 -21.29 -10.07
N GLY A 230 -4.90 -21.99 -8.95
CA GLY A 230 -4.54 -21.49 -7.64
C GLY A 230 -5.44 -20.32 -7.23
N ASP A 231 -4.99 -19.54 -6.28
CA ASP A 231 -5.70 -18.34 -5.83
C ASP A 231 -5.65 -17.24 -6.88
N CYS A 232 -6.80 -16.63 -7.16
CA CYS A 232 -6.96 -15.67 -8.25
C CYS A 232 -7.82 -14.49 -7.83
N ILE A 233 -7.43 -13.28 -8.22
CA ILE A 233 -8.26 -12.07 -8.14
C ILE A 233 -8.74 -11.74 -9.54
N PHE A 234 -10.04 -11.57 -9.68
CA PHE A 234 -10.68 -11.00 -10.84
C PHE A 234 -10.92 -9.51 -10.64
N SER A 235 -10.68 -8.70 -11.66
CA SER A 235 -11.01 -7.26 -11.63
C SER A 235 -11.42 -6.76 -13.01
N TYR A 236 -12.39 -5.84 -13.06
CA TYR A 236 -12.54 -4.98 -14.21
C TYR A 236 -11.36 -4.01 -14.34
N GLY A 237 -11.04 -3.61 -15.55
CA GLY A 237 -9.89 -2.77 -15.90
C GLY A 237 -10.12 -1.27 -15.78
N ASP A 238 -11.33 -0.87 -15.45
CA ASP A 238 -11.84 0.49 -15.40
C ASP A 238 -12.22 0.95 -13.98
N ILE A 239 -11.97 0.11 -12.99
CA ILE A 239 -12.20 0.44 -11.59
C ILE A 239 -10.93 0.87 -10.87
N LEU A 240 -11.07 1.75 -9.90
CA LEU A 240 -10.05 2.09 -8.90
C LEU A 240 -10.63 1.89 -7.50
N PHE A 241 -9.84 1.39 -6.60
CA PHE A 241 -10.23 1.21 -5.20
C PHE A 241 -9.05 1.46 -4.26
N ARG A 242 -9.35 1.73 -2.99
CA ARG A 242 -8.33 1.89 -1.95
C ARG A 242 -7.69 0.54 -1.62
N HIS A 243 -6.39 0.55 -1.27
CA HIS A 243 -5.60 -0.65 -0.99
C HIS A 243 -6.26 -1.59 0.03
N TYR A 244 -6.81 -1.05 1.12
CA TYR A 244 -7.45 -1.86 2.16
C TYR A 244 -8.60 -2.76 1.65
N VAL A 245 -9.28 -2.37 0.57
CA VAL A 245 -10.34 -3.19 -0.06
C VAL A 245 -9.76 -4.51 -0.58
N LEU A 246 -8.57 -4.43 -1.19
CA LEU A 246 -7.88 -5.63 -1.67
C LEU A 246 -7.34 -6.46 -0.50
N ASP A 247 -6.79 -5.82 0.53
CA ASP A 247 -6.30 -6.52 1.72
C ASP A 247 -7.44 -7.29 2.40
N GLN A 248 -8.59 -6.63 2.62
CA GLN A 248 -9.78 -7.27 3.18
C GLN A 248 -10.25 -8.45 2.32
N LEU A 249 -10.28 -8.29 0.99
CA LEU A 249 -10.68 -9.38 0.07
C LEU A 249 -9.72 -10.56 0.15
N LEU A 250 -8.42 -10.31 0.19
CA LEU A 250 -7.38 -11.35 0.27
C LEU A 250 -7.47 -12.16 1.57
N GLU A 251 -7.77 -11.51 2.69
CA GLU A 251 -7.88 -12.11 4.02
C GLU A 251 -9.20 -12.84 4.25
N THR A 252 -10.26 -12.48 3.50
CA THR A 252 -11.60 -13.05 3.67
C THR A 252 -11.63 -14.54 3.31
N LYS A 253 -12.36 -15.33 4.09
CA LYS A 253 -12.59 -16.76 3.83
C LYS A 253 -13.67 -16.95 2.76
N GLY A 254 -13.60 -18.07 2.06
CA GLY A 254 -14.57 -18.45 1.02
C GLY A 254 -13.88 -18.73 -0.31
N ASP A 255 -14.44 -19.67 -1.07
CA ASP A 255 -13.87 -20.10 -2.34
C ASP A 255 -14.14 -19.10 -3.46
N ILE A 256 -15.26 -18.38 -3.39
CA ILE A 256 -15.64 -17.29 -4.29
C ILE A 256 -16.15 -16.15 -3.42
N VAL A 257 -15.46 -15.00 -3.48
CA VAL A 257 -15.79 -13.82 -2.67
C VAL A 257 -15.90 -12.60 -3.59
N LEU A 258 -17.01 -11.88 -3.49
CA LEU A 258 -17.27 -10.64 -4.21
C LEU A 258 -17.14 -9.43 -3.28
N VAL A 259 -16.82 -8.27 -3.82
CA VAL A 259 -16.78 -7.01 -3.09
C VAL A 259 -17.98 -6.16 -3.49
N ALA A 260 -18.82 -5.75 -2.54
CA ALA A 260 -19.98 -4.91 -2.81
C ALA A 260 -19.97 -3.61 -2.02
N ASP A 261 -20.29 -2.50 -2.70
CA ASP A 261 -20.50 -1.21 -2.06
C ASP A 261 -21.91 -1.13 -1.49
N ALA A 262 -21.99 -1.12 -0.16
CA ALA A 262 -23.27 -1.06 0.55
C ALA A 262 -23.88 0.36 0.58
N LEU A 263 -23.07 1.41 0.37
CA LEU A 263 -23.49 2.80 0.44
C LEU A 263 -23.58 3.47 -0.94
N TRP A 264 -23.62 2.71 -2.02
CA TRP A 264 -23.72 3.25 -3.38
C TRP A 264 -24.88 4.23 -3.59
N PRO A 265 -26.09 4.05 -3.01
CA PRO A 265 -27.20 4.98 -3.23
C PRO A 265 -26.95 6.37 -2.64
N GLU A 266 -26.12 6.47 -1.60
CA GLU A 266 -25.80 7.74 -0.95
C GLU A 266 -24.76 8.55 -1.73
N ARG A 267 -24.00 7.89 -2.60
CA ARG A 267 -22.89 8.50 -3.34
C ARG A 267 -23.24 8.88 -4.78
N ASP A 268 -24.26 8.26 -5.34
CA ASP A 268 -24.69 8.58 -6.70
C ASP A 268 -25.93 9.50 -6.69
N PRO A 269 -25.77 10.75 -7.12
CA PRO A 269 -26.87 11.70 -7.19
C PRO A 269 -27.94 11.32 -8.23
N ASN A 270 -27.62 10.41 -9.16
CA ASN A 270 -28.53 9.92 -10.19
C ASN A 270 -28.44 8.39 -10.34
N PRO A 271 -29.08 7.62 -9.44
CA PRO A 271 -28.98 6.15 -9.43
C PRO A 271 -29.44 5.45 -10.72
N GLN A 272 -30.12 6.15 -11.62
CA GLN A 272 -30.60 5.60 -12.89
C GLN A 272 -29.66 5.93 -14.07
N SER A 273 -28.55 6.60 -13.83
CA SER A 273 -27.65 7.07 -14.90
C SER A 273 -26.89 5.93 -15.60
N ARG A 274 -26.74 4.79 -14.96
CA ARG A 274 -26.04 3.61 -15.52
C ARG A 274 -26.67 2.28 -15.08
N VAL A 275 -26.39 1.23 -15.82
CA VAL A 275 -26.70 -0.14 -15.43
C VAL A 275 -25.74 -0.54 -14.31
N ARG A 276 -26.26 -1.14 -13.25
CA ARG A 276 -25.49 -1.52 -12.05
C ARG A 276 -25.57 -3.00 -11.80
N ASP A 277 -24.49 -3.53 -11.27
CA ASP A 277 -24.38 -4.92 -10.84
C ASP A 277 -24.81 -5.04 -9.38
N LEU A 278 -26.13 -5.20 -9.15
CA LEU A 278 -26.71 -5.19 -7.84
C LEU A 278 -26.66 -6.58 -7.17
N VAL A 279 -26.46 -6.61 -5.86
CA VAL A 279 -26.41 -7.84 -5.07
C VAL A 279 -27.53 -7.91 -4.05
N LYS A 280 -28.09 -9.13 -3.91
CA LYS A 280 -28.90 -9.54 -2.77
C LYS A 280 -28.10 -10.52 -1.92
N CYS A 281 -28.07 -10.29 -0.63
CA CYS A 281 -27.33 -11.11 0.31
C CYS A 281 -28.25 -11.62 1.41
N ALA A 282 -27.82 -12.64 2.13
CA ALA A 282 -28.56 -13.20 3.27
C ALA A 282 -28.74 -12.20 4.41
N GLU A 283 -27.75 -11.31 4.59
CA GLU A 283 -27.72 -10.31 5.65
C GLU A 283 -27.37 -8.93 5.07
N PRO A 284 -28.02 -7.86 5.56
CA PRO A 284 -27.71 -6.49 5.13
C PRO A 284 -26.41 -5.99 5.74
N PHE A 285 -25.82 -4.98 5.12
CA PHE A 285 -24.69 -4.24 5.70
C PHE A 285 -25.04 -3.68 7.08
N THR A 286 -24.12 -3.79 8.01
CA THR A 286 -24.22 -3.18 9.34
C THR A 286 -23.05 -2.24 9.60
N THR A 287 -23.30 -1.14 10.32
CA THR A 287 -22.26 -0.20 10.75
C THR A 287 -21.68 -0.55 12.13
N LYS A 288 -21.98 -1.73 12.65
CA LYS A 288 -21.46 -2.15 13.94
C LYS A 288 -19.96 -2.48 13.82
N TYR A 289 -19.19 -1.85 14.68
CA TYR A 289 -17.77 -2.16 14.84
C TYR A 289 -17.63 -3.65 15.25
N LEU A 290 -16.88 -4.43 14.46
CA LEU A 290 -16.66 -5.88 14.57
C LEU A 290 -17.65 -6.78 13.77
N ASP A 291 -18.50 -6.23 12.92
CA ASP A 291 -19.37 -6.98 12.00
C ASP A 291 -18.76 -6.94 10.57
N ASP A 292 -17.49 -7.36 10.44
CA ASP A 292 -16.75 -7.42 9.16
C ASP A 292 -16.84 -8.81 8.52
N ASP A 293 -17.80 -9.66 8.95
CA ASP A 293 -17.95 -11.01 8.43
C ASP A 293 -18.51 -10.98 7.00
N GLU A 294 -18.05 -11.92 6.19
CA GLU A 294 -18.60 -12.17 4.85
C GLU A 294 -20.02 -12.74 4.94
N VAL A 295 -20.89 -12.26 4.06
CA VAL A 295 -22.29 -12.73 3.97
C VAL A 295 -22.50 -13.58 2.73
N ALA A 296 -23.51 -14.46 2.76
CA ALA A 296 -23.83 -15.28 1.61
C ALA A 296 -24.56 -14.45 0.52
N LEU A 297 -24.09 -14.52 -0.72
CA LEU A 297 -24.78 -13.99 -1.88
C LEU A 297 -26.03 -14.84 -2.18
N THR A 298 -27.19 -14.23 -2.35
CA THR A 298 -28.44 -14.94 -2.71
C THR A 298 -28.86 -14.67 -4.16
N ALA A 299 -28.54 -13.51 -4.70
CA ALA A 299 -28.73 -13.20 -6.11
C ALA A 299 -27.81 -12.03 -6.52
N ILE A 300 -27.50 -11.95 -7.83
CA ILE A 300 -26.83 -10.81 -8.45
C ILE A 300 -27.52 -10.51 -9.78
N GLY A 301 -27.67 -9.23 -10.12
CA GLY A 301 -28.39 -8.84 -11.35
C GLY A 301 -28.55 -7.33 -11.45
N HIS A 302 -29.31 -6.87 -12.48
CA HIS A 302 -29.48 -5.45 -12.77
C HIS A 302 -30.82 -4.87 -12.28
N ASP A 303 -31.81 -5.73 -12.04
CA ASP A 303 -33.19 -5.30 -11.78
C ASP A 303 -33.74 -6.02 -10.55
N PHE A 304 -33.70 -5.33 -9.42
CA PHE A 304 -34.26 -5.79 -8.15
C PHE A 304 -35.15 -4.70 -7.54
N ALA A 305 -36.11 -5.11 -6.70
CA ALA A 305 -36.85 -4.14 -5.87
C ALA A 305 -35.85 -3.45 -4.90
N ALA A 306 -36.04 -2.14 -4.70
CA ALA A 306 -35.05 -1.33 -3.94
C ALA A 306 -34.81 -1.88 -2.51
N GLU A 307 -35.87 -2.42 -1.89
CA GLU A 307 -35.81 -3.03 -0.56
C GLU A 307 -35.00 -4.33 -0.48
N ASP A 308 -34.76 -4.95 -1.62
CA ASP A 308 -34.02 -6.23 -1.71
C ASP A 308 -32.54 -6.04 -2.01
N ILE A 309 -32.12 -4.82 -2.34
CA ILE A 309 -30.72 -4.53 -2.73
C ILE A 309 -29.88 -4.27 -1.48
N GLN A 310 -28.83 -5.05 -1.29
CA GLN A 310 -27.88 -4.86 -0.19
C GLN A 310 -26.58 -4.18 -0.61
N GLY A 311 -26.29 -4.09 -1.92
CA GLY A 311 -25.09 -3.43 -2.41
C GLY A 311 -24.96 -3.46 -3.92
N GLU A 312 -23.94 -2.78 -4.43
CA GLU A 312 -23.47 -2.82 -5.82
C GLU A 312 -22.15 -3.58 -5.88
N TRP A 313 -22.07 -4.67 -6.65
CA TRP A 313 -20.79 -5.34 -6.92
C TRP A 313 -19.86 -4.41 -7.69
N ILE A 314 -18.66 -4.21 -7.19
CA ILE A 314 -17.72 -3.23 -7.75
C ILE A 314 -16.86 -3.76 -8.89
N GLY A 315 -17.12 -4.99 -9.39
CA GLY A 315 -16.27 -5.61 -10.42
C GLY A 315 -14.98 -6.23 -9.88
N LEU A 316 -14.91 -6.52 -8.59
CA LEU A 316 -13.75 -7.15 -7.92
C LEU A 316 -14.19 -8.45 -7.24
N ALA A 317 -13.45 -9.55 -7.46
CA ALA A 317 -13.73 -10.85 -6.87
C ALA A 317 -12.44 -11.62 -6.55
N LYS A 318 -12.51 -12.52 -5.58
CA LYS A 318 -11.47 -13.51 -5.26
C LYS A 318 -11.97 -14.92 -5.50
N PHE A 319 -11.11 -15.76 -6.04
CA PHE A 319 -11.29 -17.19 -6.17
C PHE A 319 -10.11 -17.91 -5.50
N THR A 320 -10.37 -18.86 -4.60
CA THR A 320 -9.34 -19.80 -4.16
C THR A 320 -9.01 -20.77 -5.29
N GLU A 321 -8.05 -21.67 -5.09
CA GLU A 321 -7.80 -22.77 -6.04
C GLU A 321 -9.08 -23.53 -6.40
N GLN A 322 -9.91 -23.86 -5.42
CA GLN A 322 -11.19 -24.54 -5.65
C GLN A 322 -12.20 -23.63 -6.37
N GLY A 323 -12.27 -22.36 -5.98
CA GLY A 323 -13.11 -21.36 -6.66
C GLY A 323 -12.70 -21.19 -8.13
N SER A 324 -11.41 -21.11 -8.41
CA SER A 324 -10.86 -21.04 -9.76
C SER A 324 -11.22 -22.27 -10.61
N GLU A 325 -11.18 -23.47 -10.03
CA GLU A 325 -11.62 -24.71 -10.69
C GLU A 325 -13.11 -24.69 -11.05
N ARG A 326 -13.97 -24.25 -10.12
CA ARG A 326 -15.43 -24.14 -10.33
C ARG A 326 -15.76 -23.11 -11.39
N VAL A 327 -15.12 -21.93 -11.36
CA VAL A 327 -15.28 -20.89 -12.38
C VAL A 327 -14.88 -21.41 -13.76
N ARG A 328 -13.74 -22.10 -13.89
CA ARG A 328 -13.33 -22.73 -15.15
C ARG A 328 -14.32 -23.76 -15.65
N ALA A 329 -14.78 -24.64 -14.76
CA ALA A 329 -15.72 -25.68 -15.11
C ALA A 329 -17.05 -25.10 -15.63
N GLU A 330 -17.52 -24.01 -15.01
CA GLU A 330 -18.75 -23.34 -15.39
C GLU A 330 -18.57 -22.58 -16.75
N ILE A 331 -17.43 -21.91 -16.99
CA ILE A 331 -17.13 -21.31 -18.30
C ILE A 331 -17.20 -22.38 -19.39
N GLU A 332 -16.62 -23.55 -19.18
CA GLU A 332 -16.66 -24.64 -20.15
C GLU A 332 -18.08 -25.24 -20.32
N ALA A 333 -18.88 -25.24 -19.25
CA ALA A 333 -20.29 -25.63 -19.34
C ALA A 333 -21.08 -24.61 -20.19
N MET A 334 -20.91 -23.31 -19.91
CA MET A 334 -21.56 -22.25 -20.67
C MET A 334 -21.19 -22.28 -22.16
N LYS A 335 -19.93 -22.56 -22.50
CA LYS A 335 -19.50 -22.75 -23.89
C LYS A 335 -20.20 -23.93 -24.55
N ARG A 336 -20.26 -25.07 -23.86
CA ARG A 336 -20.96 -26.27 -24.41
C ARG A 336 -22.45 -26.03 -24.63
N ASP A 337 -23.08 -25.28 -23.73
CA ASP A 337 -24.50 -24.93 -23.75
C ASP A 337 -24.83 -23.85 -24.81
N GLY A 338 -23.82 -23.19 -25.38
CA GLY A 338 -23.96 -22.06 -26.31
C GLY A 338 -24.41 -20.76 -25.61
N LEU A 339 -24.15 -20.63 -24.32
CA LEU A 339 -24.57 -19.50 -23.49
C LEU A 339 -23.42 -18.54 -23.15
N ALA A 340 -22.18 -18.87 -23.53
CA ALA A 340 -21.01 -18.08 -23.15
C ALA A 340 -20.79 -16.81 -24.00
N GLU A 341 -21.26 -16.80 -25.27
CA GLU A 341 -20.88 -15.77 -26.25
C GLU A 341 -21.18 -14.33 -25.81
N GLN A 342 -22.36 -14.08 -25.25
CA GLN A 342 -22.80 -12.75 -24.82
C GLN A 342 -22.88 -12.62 -23.28
N ALA A 343 -22.45 -13.63 -22.56
CA ALA A 343 -22.61 -13.69 -21.12
C ALA A 343 -21.72 -12.68 -20.38
N SER A 344 -22.30 -12.05 -19.38
CA SER A 344 -21.62 -11.19 -18.42
C SER A 344 -21.05 -12.00 -17.24
N MET A 345 -20.26 -11.35 -16.39
CA MET A 345 -19.81 -11.96 -15.12
C MET A 345 -20.99 -12.25 -14.19
N ILE A 346 -22.04 -11.43 -14.25
CA ILE A 346 -23.29 -11.67 -13.50
C ILE A 346 -23.91 -12.99 -13.90
N ASP A 347 -24.01 -13.26 -15.19
CA ASP A 347 -24.56 -14.53 -15.69
C ASP A 347 -23.75 -15.73 -15.16
N LEU A 348 -22.41 -15.59 -15.14
CA LEU A 348 -21.54 -16.62 -14.59
C LEU A 348 -21.78 -16.84 -13.09
N PHE A 349 -21.84 -15.79 -12.28
CA PHE A 349 -22.08 -15.91 -10.84
C PHE A 349 -23.49 -16.45 -10.54
N MET A 350 -24.52 -16.04 -11.29
CA MET A 350 -25.85 -16.59 -11.16
C MET A 350 -25.92 -18.08 -11.47
N ARG A 351 -25.18 -18.54 -12.49
CA ARG A 351 -25.10 -19.96 -12.79
C ARG A 351 -24.40 -20.76 -11.70
N LEU A 352 -23.31 -20.25 -11.14
CA LEU A 352 -22.60 -20.84 -10.01
C LEU A 352 -23.51 -20.93 -8.78
N LEU A 353 -24.25 -19.87 -8.44
CA LEU A 353 -25.26 -19.88 -7.39
C LEU A 353 -26.34 -20.94 -7.62
N ASN A 354 -26.89 -21.02 -8.85
CA ASN A 354 -27.92 -22.00 -9.21
C ASN A 354 -27.38 -23.44 -9.20
N ALA A 355 -26.08 -23.62 -9.38
CA ALA A 355 -25.41 -24.92 -9.21
C ALA A 355 -25.17 -25.29 -7.72
N GLY A 356 -25.48 -24.38 -6.80
CA GLY A 356 -25.35 -24.59 -5.35
C GLY A 356 -23.99 -24.19 -4.78
N GLU A 357 -23.20 -23.40 -5.52
CA GLU A 357 -21.92 -22.89 -5.03
C GLU A 357 -22.14 -21.80 -3.97
N ASP A 358 -21.31 -21.82 -2.91
CA ASP A 358 -21.31 -20.82 -1.86
C ASP A 358 -20.47 -19.60 -2.31
N ILE A 359 -21.16 -18.52 -2.67
CA ILE A 359 -20.53 -17.26 -3.03
C ILE A 359 -20.70 -16.29 -1.87
N ARG A 360 -19.60 -15.73 -1.40
CA ARG A 360 -19.57 -14.77 -0.30
C ARG A 360 -19.44 -13.34 -0.82
N VAL A 361 -19.91 -12.40 -0.02
CA VAL A 361 -19.81 -10.96 -0.27
C VAL A 361 -19.20 -10.27 0.94
N ILE A 362 -18.20 -9.44 0.72
CA ILE A 362 -17.75 -8.46 1.69
C ILE A 362 -18.30 -7.09 1.32
N TYR A 363 -18.78 -6.36 2.33
CA TYR A 363 -19.26 -5.02 2.14
C TYR A 363 -18.19 -3.98 2.35
N ILE A 364 -18.20 -2.96 1.49
CA ILE A 364 -17.38 -1.77 1.65
C ILE A 364 -18.29 -0.52 1.71
N PRO A 365 -17.89 0.52 2.45
CA PRO A 365 -18.63 1.78 2.51
C PRO A 365 -18.16 2.78 1.43
N GLY A 366 -17.93 2.31 0.20
CA GLY A 366 -17.36 3.11 -0.87
C GLY A 366 -15.86 2.95 -1.03
N HIS A 367 -15.14 4.07 -1.28
CA HIS A 367 -13.70 4.11 -1.51
C HIS A 367 -13.25 3.40 -2.80
N TRP A 368 -14.12 3.39 -3.77
CA TRP A 368 -13.88 2.93 -5.12
C TRP A 368 -14.50 3.89 -6.15
N LEU A 369 -14.11 3.77 -7.38
CA LEU A 369 -14.63 4.50 -8.52
C LEU A 369 -14.69 3.57 -9.71
N ASP A 370 -15.76 3.67 -10.49
CA ASP A 370 -15.85 3.19 -11.85
C ASP A 370 -15.82 4.43 -12.77
N ILE A 371 -14.99 4.39 -13.78
CA ILE A 371 -14.82 5.54 -14.69
C ILE A 371 -15.65 5.27 -15.94
N ASP A 372 -16.94 5.58 -15.90
CA ASP A 372 -17.87 5.33 -16.99
C ASP A 372 -18.02 6.51 -17.94
N ASN A 373 -17.84 7.72 -17.44
CA ASN A 373 -18.03 8.94 -18.22
C ASN A 373 -16.97 10.00 -17.85
N ALA A 374 -17.03 11.14 -18.55
CA ALA A 374 -16.03 12.21 -18.38
C ALA A 374 -16.16 13.01 -17.08
N ASP A 375 -17.24 12.83 -16.33
CA ASP A 375 -17.50 13.52 -15.06
C ASP A 375 -16.95 12.71 -13.86
N ASP A 376 -16.66 11.40 -14.04
CA ASP A 376 -16.03 10.52 -13.07
C ASP A 376 -14.52 10.83 -12.96
#